data_eb20bb8df4ac43cfb1ac2d70e3abbe58
#
_entry.id   eb20bb8df4ac43cfb1ac2d70e3abbe58
#
_cell.length_a   1.000
_cell.length_b   1.000
_cell.length_c   1.000
_cell.angle_alpha   90.00
_cell.angle_beta   90.00
_cell.angle_gamma   90.00
#
_symmetry.space_group_name_H-M   'P 1'
#
loop_
_entity.id
_entity.type
_entity.pdbx_description
1 polymer ?
#
loop_
_entity_poly.entity_id
_entity_poly.type
_entity_poly.pdbx_seq_one_letter_code
_entity_poly.pdbx_strand_id
1 'polypeptide(L)'
;MLFAPVFAFAQIDPVQRDLIQLGYNEAVEGHAPFAGYAFFYHNQPDFLCTNLTLRLALAPVYLDSEFGFVGGLGPHTDFAIGLAGGGFADSYNEIHGGTYYPSQSFEGSGGEISASVYHLFNPGDRIPLNLILRGTAHYSTFDRSDSTASGFQLPEDRGEFSVRTGLRWGGIEPTLFPALAMELSVWYEGQLRTDSGTYGINGDRAVEEQSHLFWAEAALSYTLPKSQQNFYVRLTAGTSVDADRFSAYRLGGYLPLVAEFPLSLPGYYFQEISARQFVLFNANYLLPLDKSQRWNLGVNASSAFVDYLPGEEQPGNWLSGVGGGILYRAPSDRFKIMLDYAYGIDAIRSHGRGANSIGVLMQWDLEKTRGGEGFHPAHPDRWRGWQWLLGD
;
A
#
# COMPACT_ATOMS: atom_id res chain seq x y z
N MET A 1 5.12 -14.23 -9.76
CA MET A 1 4.51 -14.11 -8.43
C MET A 1 3.61 -12.88 -8.43
N LEU A 2 2.30 -13.04 -8.30
CA LEU A 2 1.36 -11.94 -8.14
C LEU A 2 1.31 -11.67 -6.64
N PHE A 3 1.92 -10.59 -6.17
CA PHE A 3 1.72 -10.13 -4.80
C PHE A 3 0.29 -9.69 -4.66
N ALA A 4 -0.42 -10.28 -3.74
CA ALA A 4 -1.70 -9.78 -3.33
C ALA A 4 -1.47 -8.59 -2.40
N PRO A 5 -2.06 -7.44 -2.70
CA PRO A 5 -1.95 -6.29 -1.84
C PRO A 5 -2.78 -6.51 -0.58
N VAL A 6 -2.15 -6.41 0.58
CA VAL A 6 -2.88 -6.30 1.85
C VAL A 6 -3.49 -4.90 1.90
N PHE A 7 -4.75 -4.78 1.48
CA PHE A 7 -5.50 -3.52 1.60
C PHE A 7 -6.20 -3.47 2.95
N ALA A 8 -5.55 -2.89 3.92
CA ALA A 8 -6.23 -2.49 5.15
C ALA A 8 -6.69 -1.04 4.99
N PHE A 9 -7.89 -0.81 4.43
CA PHE A 9 -8.53 0.50 4.53
C PHE A 9 -9.12 0.63 5.93
N ALA A 10 -8.63 1.60 6.66
CA ALA A 10 -8.93 1.78 8.05
C ALA A 10 -10.15 2.67 8.31
N GLN A 11 -11.11 2.70 7.41
CA GLN A 11 -12.37 3.41 7.56
C GLN A 11 -13.41 2.81 6.60
N ILE A 12 -14.66 2.68 7.06
CA ILE A 12 -15.76 2.26 6.18
C ILE A 12 -16.00 3.36 5.13
N ASP A 13 -15.69 3.06 3.87
CA ASP A 13 -15.88 4.00 2.75
C ASP A 13 -17.38 4.13 2.43
N PRO A 14 -17.98 5.31 2.56
CA PRO A 14 -19.40 5.51 2.25
C PRO A 14 -19.69 5.63 0.76
N VAL A 15 -18.68 5.56 -0.11
CA VAL A 15 -18.81 5.77 -1.55
C VAL A 15 -18.83 4.43 -2.27
N GLN A 16 -19.86 4.21 -3.11
CA GLN A 16 -19.90 3.05 -4.01
C GLN A 16 -18.76 3.13 -5.02
N ARG A 17 -18.04 2.02 -5.20
CA ARG A 17 -16.92 1.93 -6.12
C ARG A 17 -16.84 0.55 -6.76
N ASP A 18 -16.64 0.53 -8.07
CA ASP A 18 -16.29 -0.66 -8.85
C ASP A 18 -15.06 -0.34 -9.69
N LEU A 19 -13.88 -0.74 -9.24
CA LEU A 19 -12.62 -0.40 -9.89
C LEU A 19 -11.85 -1.66 -10.30
N ILE A 20 -11.31 -1.67 -11.51
CA ILE A 20 -10.23 -2.59 -11.88
C ILE A 20 -8.94 -1.80 -11.77
N GLN A 21 -8.00 -2.30 -10.97
CA GLN A 21 -6.72 -1.65 -10.73
C GLN A 21 -5.57 -2.62 -11.04
N LEU A 22 -4.57 -2.13 -11.75
CA LEU A 22 -3.39 -2.89 -12.15
C LEU A 22 -2.16 -2.00 -11.98
N GLY A 23 -1.11 -2.58 -11.44
CA GLY A 23 0.23 -2.00 -11.38
C GLY A 23 1.27 -3.04 -11.70
N TYR A 24 2.27 -2.66 -12.44
CA TYR A 24 3.44 -3.47 -12.75
C TYR A 24 4.68 -2.59 -12.73
N ASN A 25 5.74 -3.09 -12.11
CA ASN A 25 7.03 -2.41 -12.06
C ASN A 25 8.14 -3.42 -12.37
N GLU A 26 8.94 -3.12 -13.39
CA GLU A 26 10.02 -3.97 -13.86
C GLU A 26 11.36 -3.23 -13.78
N ALA A 27 12.36 -3.88 -13.23
CA ALA A 27 13.72 -3.39 -13.29
C ALA A 27 14.33 -3.68 -14.67
N VAL A 28 15.04 -2.71 -15.21
CA VAL A 28 15.73 -2.85 -16.51
C VAL A 28 17.06 -3.58 -16.32
N GLU A 29 17.71 -3.39 -15.18
CA GLU A 29 18.97 -4.02 -14.83
C GLU A 29 18.83 -5.06 -13.72
N GLY A 30 19.58 -6.14 -13.86
CA GLY A 30 19.60 -7.25 -12.92
C GLY A 30 18.41 -8.19 -13.11
N HIS A 31 18.20 -9.05 -12.11
CA HIS A 31 17.06 -9.96 -12.05
C HIS A 31 16.24 -9.57 -10.83
N ALA A 32 15.14 -8.90 -11.04
CA ALA A 32 14.20 -8.55 -9.98
C ALA A 32 13.16 -9.66 -9.78
N PRO A 33 12.62 -9.82 -8.58
CA PRO A 33 11.38 -10.57 -8.43
C PRO A 33 10.26 -9.87 -9.16
N PHE A 34 9.26 -10.62 -9.62
CA PHE A 34 8.06 -10.04 -10.22
C PHE A 34 7.40 -9.06 -9.23
N ALA A 35 7.07 -7.87 -9.71
CA ALA A 35 6.45 -6.83 -8.92
C ALA A 35 5.20 -6.30 -9.63
N GLY A 36 4.03 -6.68 -9.15
CA GLY A 36 2.78 -6.21 -9.74
C GLY A 36 1.55 -6.63 -8.96
N TYR A 37 0.46 -5.94 -9.20
CA TYR A 37 -0.86 -6.29 -8.70
C TYR A 37 -1.89 -6.16 -9.82
N ALA A 38 -2.94 -6.95 -9.72
CA ALA A 38 -4.16 -6.80 -10.50
C ALA A 38 -5.33 -7.23 -9.65
N PHE A 39 -6.28 -6.32 -9.40
CA PHE A 39 -7.44 -6.64 -8.58
C PHE A 39 -8.68 -5.87 -9.00
N PHE A 40 -9.82 -6.45 -8.70
CA PHE A 40 -11.12 -5.81 -8.72
C PHE A 40 -11.43 -5.30 -7.30
N TYR A 41 -11.60 -3.99 -7.16
CA TYR A 41 -12.03 -3.36 -5.92
C TYR A 41 -13.52 -3.02 -6.03
N HIS A 42 -14.28 -3.52 -5.06
CA HIS A 42 -15.70 -3.28 -4.94
C HIS A 42 -16.01 -2.74 -3.54
N ASN A 43 -16.74 -1.65 -3.48
CA ASN A 43 -17.24 -1.11 -2.23
C ASN A 43 -18.72 -0.77 -2.41
N GLN A 44 -19.59 -1.44 -1.64
CA GLN A 44 -21.03 -1.31 -1.72
C GLN A 44 -21.58 -0.91 -0.36
N PRO A 45 -21.81 0.41 -0.14
CA PRO A 45 -22.63 0.88 0.98
C PRO A 45 -24.07 0.37 0.87
N ASP A 46 -24.74 0.23 2.01
CA ASP A 46 -26.13 -0.29 2.10
C ASP A 46 -26.30 -1.67 1.46
N PHE A 47 -25.28 -2.51 1.55
CA PHE A 47 -25.31 -3.90 1.07
C PHE A 47 -26.28 -4.74 1.91
N LEU A 48 -27.29 -5.34 1.30
CA LEU A 48 -28.39 -6.11 1.91
C LEU A 48 -29.27 -5.34 2.91
N CYS A 49 -28.75 -4.41 3.68
CA CYS A 49 -29.51 -3.55 4.58
C CYS A 49 -28.80 -2.19 4.76
N THR A 50 -29.55 -1.18 5.16
CA THR A 50 -29.01 0.12 5.55
C THR A 50 -28.00 -0.08 6.69
N ASN A 51 -26.89 0.60 6.68
CA ASN A 51 -25.79 0.50 7.64
C ASN A 51 -24.82 -0.67 7.46
N LEU A 52 -25.02 -1.57 6.49
CA LEU A 52 -24.04 -2.60 6.17
C LEU A 52 -23.30 -2.21 4.89
N THR A 53 -21.99 -2.15 4.95
CA THR A 53 -21.12 -1.92 3.80
C THR A 53 -20.33 -3.20 3.52
N LEU A 54 -20.29 -3.62 2.25
CA LEU A 54 -19.42 -4.68 1.79
C LEU A 54 -18.26 -4.06 1.02
N ARG A 55 -17.03 -4.34 1.44
CA ARG A 55 -15.80 -4.04 0.71
C ARG A 55 -15.14 -5.33 0.28
N LEU A 56 -14.74 -5.40 -0.99
CA LEU A 56 -13.98 -6.52 -1.55
C LEU A 56 -12.79 -5.99 -2.36
N ALA A 57 -11.64 -6.63 -2.21
CA ALA A 57 -10.54 -6.55 -3.15
C ALA A 57 -10.21 -7.97 -3.61
N LEU A 58 -10.52 -8.27 -4.87
CA LEU A 58 -10.39 -9.60 -5.44
C LEU A 58 -9.27 -9.62 -6.48
N ALA A 59 -8.21 -10.36 -6.20
CA ALA A 59 -7.13 -10.68 -7.13
C ALA A 59 -7.22 -12.16 -7.57
N PRO A 60 -6.52 -12.59 -8.61
CA PRO A 60 -6.60 -13.97 -9.11
C PRO A 60 -6.30 -15.06 -8.07
N VAL A 61 -5.47 -14.74 -7.08
CA VAL A 61 -5.02 -15.70 -6.05
C VAL A 61 -5.23 -15.20 -4.63
N TYR A 62 -5.89 -14.04 -4.45
CA TYR A 62 -6.06 -13.40 -3.15
C TYR A 62 -7.40 -12.69 -3.04
N LEU A 63 -8.05 -12.81 -1.90
CA LEU A 63 -9.26 -12.09 -1.52
C LEU A 63 -8.97 -11.28 -0.26
N ASP A 64 -9.39 -10.02 -0.24
CA ASP A 64 -9.60 -9.23 0.97
C ASP A 64 -11.03 -8.73 1.00
N SER A 65 -11.73 -8.98 2.09
CA SER A 65 -13.13 -8.61 2.25
C SER A 65 -13.38 -8.03 3.64
N GLU A 66 -14.30 -7.07 3.72
CA GLU A 66 -14.73 -6.49 4.99
C GLU A 66 -16.23 -6.20 4.96
N PHE A 67 -16.91 -6.62 6.03
CA PHE A 67 -18.30 -6.24 6.33
C PHE A 67 -18.28 -5.16 7.40
N GLY A 68 -18.63 -3.95 7.01
CA GLY A 68 -18.66 -2.78 7.87
C GLY A 68 -20.08 -2.45 8.34
N PHE A 69 -20.26 -2.33 9.65
CA PHE A 69 -21.52 -2.01 10.31
C PHE A 69 -21.47 -0.55 10.77
N VAL A 70 -22.04 0.35 9.97
CA VAL A 70 -22.06 1.79 10.28
C VAL A 70 -22.93 2.04 11.51
N GLY A 71 -22.35 2.69 12.53
CA GLY A 71 -23.01 2.92 13.82
C GLY A 71 -23.24 1.64 14.64
N GLY A 72 -22.56 0.52 14.30
CA GLY A 72 -22.78 -0.78 14.93
C GLY A 72 -22.46 -0.82 16.43
N LEU A 73 -21.61 0.06 16.94
CA LEU A 73 -21.28 0.18 18.37
C LEU A 73 -21.79 1.50 18.98
N GLY A 74 -22.67 2.21 18.30
CA GLY A 74 -23.26 3.46 18.77
C GLY A 74 -22.98 4.65 17.85
N PRO A 75 -23.43 5.87 18.23
CA PRO A 75 -23.23 7.05 17.41
C PRO A 75 -21.76 7.28 17.09
N HIS A 76 -21.45 7.49 15.81
CA HIS A 76 -20.10 7.77 15.30
C HIS A 76 -19.07 6.66 15.57
N THR A 77 -19.53 5.44 15.88
CA THR A 77 -18.67 4.28 16.14
C THR A 77 -19.10 3.12 15.27
N ASP A 78 -18.28 2.84 14.28
CA ASP A 78 -18.50 1.76 13.31
C ASP A 78 -17.73 0.51 13.78
N PHE A 79 -18.23 -0.65 13.36
CA PHE A 79 -17.58 -1.94 13.59
C PHE A 79 -17.42 -2.67 12.26
N ALA A 80 -16.35 -3.42 12.10
CA ALA A 80 -16.20 -4.26 10.90
C ALA A 80 -15.59 -5.61 11.22
N ILE A 81 -15.92 -6.59 10.38
CA ILE A 81 -15.31 -7.93 10.37
C ILE A 81 -14.70 -8.14 8.98
N GLY A 82 -13.43 -8.53 8.93
CA GLY A 82 -12.69 -8.80 7.73
C GLY A 82 -12.29 -10.26 7.60
N LEU A 83 -12.22 -10.72 6.36
CA LEU A 83 -11.62 -11.99 5.97
C LEU A 83 -10.71 -11.73 4.78
N ALA A 84 -9.44 -12.12 4.90
CA ALA A 84 -8.49 -11.99 3.80
C ALA A 84 -7.61 -13.24 3.69
N GLY A 85 -7.01 -13.46 2.53
CA GLY A 85 -6.08 -14.56 2.34
C GLY A 85 -5.98 -15.03 0.91
N GLY A 86 -4.99 -15.86 0.68
CA GLY A 86 -4.76 -16.47 -0.62
C GLY A 86 -3.36 -17.01 -0.81
N GLY A 87 -3.10 -17.47 -2.01
CA GLY A 87 -1.78 -17.92 -2.42
C GLY A 87 -0.80 -16.76 -2.58
N PHE A 88 0.46 -17.01 -2.24
CA PHE A 88 1.58 -16.06 -2.35
C PHE A 88 1.49 -14.80 -1.46
N ALA A 89 0.48 -14.71 -0.57
CA ALA A 89 0.27 -13.56 0.30
C ALA A 89 1.49 -13.29 1.21
N ASP A 90 2.08 -14.36 1.74
CA ASP A 90 3.19 -14.34 2.69
C ASP A 90 4.54 -14.74 2.05
N SER A 91 4.62 -14.68 0.73
CA SER A 91 5.86 -14.97 0.00
C SER A 91 6.95 -13.96 0.33
N TYR A 92 8.17 -14.45 0.47
CA TYR A 92 9.32 -13.63 0.79
C TYR A 92 10.38 -13.68 -0.31
N ASN A 93 10.78 -12.49 -0.77
CA ASN A 93 11.90 -12.33 -1.71
C ASN A 93 13.10 -11.75 -0.97
N GLU A 94 14.17 -12.51 -0.94
CA GLU A 94 15.44 -12.07 -0.37
C GLU A 94 16.16 -11.13 -1.33
N ILE A 95 16.31 -9.87 -0.94
CA ILE A 95 17.00 -8.86 -1.74
C ILE A 95 17.92 -8.10 -0.81
N HIS A 96 19.22 -8.17 -1.02
CA HIS A 96 20.17 -7.35 -0.29
C HIS A 96 21.35 -6.95 -1.19
N GLY A 97 21.97 -5.81 -0.90
CA GLY A 97 23.04 -5.27 -1.71
C GLY A 97 22.68 -5.06 -3.18
N GLY A 98 21.40 -4.78 -3.47
CA GLY A 98 20.89 -4.61 -4.85
C GLY A 98 20.79 -5.89 -5.67
N THR A 99 20.87 -7.05 -5.04
CA THR A 99 20.79 -8.36 -5.69
C THR A 99 19.64 -9.17 -5.12
N TYR A 100 18.83 -9.76 -6.01
CA TYR A 100 17.80 -10.72 -5.64
C TYR A 100 18.39 -12.13 -5.56
N TYR A 101 18.07 -12.84 -4.49
CA TYR A 101 18.53 -14.20 -4.21
C TYR A 101 17.38 -15.22 -4.28
N PRO A 102 17.02 -15.72 -5.48
CA PRO A 102 15.93 -16.69 -5.63
C PRO A 102 16.14 -17.97 -4.80
N SER A 103 17.41 -18.36 -4.62
CA SER A 103 17.78 -19.55 -3.84
C SER A 103 17.51 -19.42 -2.33
N GLN A 104 17.26 -18.20 -1.85
CA GLN A 104 16.96 -17.87 -0.46
C GLN A 104 15.56 -17.26 -0.29
N SER A 105 14.77 -17.30 -1.35
CA SER A 105 13.39 -16.85 -1.40
C SER A 105 12.45 -18.03 -1.35
N PHE A 106 11.22 -17.81 -0.90
CA PHE A 106 10.22 -18.87 -0.76
C PHE A 106 8.82 -18.35 -0.98
N GLU A 107 7.90 -19.25 -1.24
CA GLU A 107 6.48 -18.95 -1.37
C GLU A 107 5.79 -19.06 -0.01
N GLY A 108 4.80 -18.21 0.23
CA GLY A 108 3.98 -18.24 1.42
C GLY A 108 2.54 -17.96 1.07
N SER A 109 1.65 -18.74 1.66
CA SER A 109 0.21 -18.57 1.56
C SER A 109 -0.35 -18.29 2.94
N GLY A 110 -1.36 -17.45 3.02
CA GLY A 110 -1.91 -17.09 4.31
C GLY A 110 -3.40 -16.79 4.27
N GLY A 111 -3.96 -16.77 5.46
CA GLY A 111 -5.36 -16.39 5.66
C GLY A 111 -5.54 -15.70 7.00
N GLU A 112 -6.44 -14.70 7.03
CA GLU A 112 -6.70 -13.92 8.23
C GLU A 112 -8.18 -13.67 8.46
N ILE A 113 -8.52 -13.51 9.73
CA ILE A 113 -9.76 -12.90 10.19
C ILE A 113 -9.43 -11.67 11.01
N SER A 114 -10.18 -10.60 10.81
CA SER A 114 -9.98 -9.36 11.54
C SER A 114 -11.27 -8.79 12.09
N ALA A 115 -11.17 -8.02 13.16
CA ALA A 115 -12.24 -7.20 13.70
C ALA A 115 -11.72 -5.77 13.90
N SER A 116 -12.50 -4.79 13.45
CA SER A 116 -12.11 -3.38 13.47
C SER A 116 -13.16 -2.51 14.14
N VAL A 117 -12.70 -1.49 14.85
CA VAL A 117 -13.53 -0.42 15.40
C VAL A 117 -13.02 0.92 14.86
N TYR A 118 -13.94 1.72 14.35
CA TYR A 118 -13.69 3.06 13.83
C TYR A 118 -14.52 4.07 14.62
N HIS A 119 -13.87 5.02 15.27
CA HIS A 119 -14.56 6.04 16.03
C HIS A 119 -14.24 7.44 15.50
N LEU A 120 -15.29 8.18 15.13
CA LEU A 120 -15.18 9.56 14.66
C LEU A 120 -15.36 10.52 15.84
N PHE A 121 -14.28 11.23 16.21
CA PHE A 121 -14.27 12.16 17.35
C PHE A 121 -14.98 13.48 17.07
N ASN A 122 -14.98 13.93 15.84
CA ASN A 122 -15.43 15.28 15.46
C ASN A 122 -16.47 15.26 14.32
N PRO A 123 -17.67 14.68 14.56
CA PRO A 123 -18.66 14.44 13.49
C PRO A 123 -19.21 15.73 12.84
N GLY A 124 -19.02 16.90 13.46
CA GLY A 124 -19.43 18.19 12.91
C GLY A 124 -18.34 18.93 12.13
N ASP A 125 -17.13 18.41 12.12
CA ASP A 125 -16.00 19.07 11.46
C ASP A 125 -15.87 18.66 10.00
N ARG A 126 -15.24 19.52 9.20
CA ARG A 126 -15.02 19.28 7.77
C ARG A 126 -14.01 18.17 7.51
N ILE A 127 -12.99 18.06 8.35
CA ILE A 127 -11.94 17.04 8.23
C ILE A 127 -12.14 16.04 9.36
N PRO A 128 -12.45 14.77 9.06
CA PRO A 128 -12.71 13.76 10.08
C PRO A 128 -11.44 13.42 10.87
N LEU A 129 -11.57 13.31 12.19
CA LEU A 129 -10.56 12.72 13.07
C LEU A 129 -11.07 11.37 13.55
N ASN A 130 -10.42 10.30 13.14
CA ASN A 130 -10.81 8.93 13.46
C ASN A 130 -9.78 8.26 14.37
N LEU A 131 -10.27 7.52 15.36
CA LEU A 131 -9.52 6.43 15.98
C LEU A 131 -9.84 5.15 15.22
N ILE A 132 -8.81 4.36 14.96
CA ILE A 132 -8.91 3.07 14.33
C ILE A 132 -8.26 2.05 15.25
N LEU A 133 -8.97 0.96 15.52
CA LEU A 133 -8.43 -0.20 16.25
C LEU A 133 -8.81 -1.45 15.46
N ARG A 134 -7.80 -2.26 15.10
CA ARG A 134 -7.99 -3.55 14.42
C ARG A 134 -7.22 -4.63 15.15
N GLY A 135 -7.88 -5.73 15.43
CA GLY A 135 -7.25 -6.99 15.85
C GLY A 135 -7.33 -8.00 14.70
N THR A 136 -6.25 -8.70 14.43
CA THR A 136 -6.15 -9.70 13.36
C THR A 136 -5.59 -11.00 13.92
N ALA A 137 -6.17 -12.13 13.50
CA ALA A 137 -5.59 -13.47 13.65
C ALA A 137 -5.26 -13.97 12.25
N HIS A 138 -3.99 -14.21 11.99
CA HIS A 138 -3.44 -14.63 10.71
C HIS A 138 -2.75 -15.99 10.86
N TYR A 139 -2.77 -16.81 9.79
CA TYR A 139 -2.03 -18.06 9.73
C TYR A 139 -1.31 -18.15 8.39
N SER A 140 0.02 -18.39 8.45
CA SER A 140 0.90 -18.51 7.29
C SER A 140 1.41 -19.92 7.12
N THR A 141 1.48 -20.37 5.86
CA THR A 141 2.16 -21.60 5.43
C THR A 141 3.25 -21.28 4.43
N PHE A 142 4.37 -21.99 4.50
CA PHE A 142 5.54 -21.68 3.69
C PHE A 142 5.98 -22.89 2.86
N ASP A 143 6.17 -22.66 1.56
CA ASP A 143 6.57 -23.66 0.59
C ASP A 143 7.84 -23.25 -0.17
N ARG A 144 8.58 -24.23 -0.67
CA ARG A 144 9.72 -23.97 -1.57
C ARG A 144 9.21 -23.56 -2.95
N SER A 145 9.77 -22.48 -3.48
CA SER A 145 9.68 -22.24 -4.92
C SER A 145 10.62 -23.15 -5.69
N ASP A 146 10.46 -23.23 -7.01
CA ASP A 146 11.39 -23.98 -7.89
C ASP A 146 12.84 -23.50 -7.77
N SER A 147 13.06 -22.27 -7.33
CA SER A 147 14.37 -21.64 -7.19
C SER A 147 14.98 -21.77 -5.80
N THR A 148 14.21 -22.13 -4.80
CA THR A 148 14.68 -22.23 -3.42
C THR A 148 15.72 -23.33 -3.27
N ALA A 149 16.91 -23.02 -2.77
CA ALA A 149 17.99 -24.00 -2.60
C ALA A 149 17.58 -25.16 -1.69
N SER A 150 17.98 -26.35 -2.02
CA SER A 150 17.66 -27.57 -1.23
C SER A 150 18.17 -27.52 0.22
N GLY A 151 19.25 -26.78 0.46
CA GLY A 151 19.83 -26.58 1.79
C GLY A 151 19.25 -25.40 2.57
N PHE A 152 18.32 -24.64 1.98
CA PHE A 152 17.63 -23.55 2.67
C PHE A 152 16.53 -24.13 3.56
N GLN A 153 16.55 -23.87 4.84
CA GLN A 153 15.50 -24.25 5.78
C GLN A 153 14.38 -23.21 5.69
N LEU A 154 13.15 -23.65 5.40
CA LEU A 154 11.98 -22.78 5.42
C LEU A 154 11.63 -22.35 6.85
N PRO A 155 11.03 -21.19 7.06
CA PRO A 155 10.37 -20.89 8.33
C PRO A 155 9.24 -21.90 8.58
N GLU A 156 8.92 -22.16 9.85
CA GLU A 156 7.78 -23.01 10.19
C GLU A 156 6.46 -22.30 9.93
N ASP A 157 5.43 -23.08 9.59
CA ASP A 157 4.06 -22.60 9.48
C ASP A 157 3.61 -22.07 10.83
N ARG A 158 2.96 -20.88 10.85
CA ARG A 158 2.68 -20.23 12.14
C ARG A 158 1.44 -19.39 12.13
N GLY A 159 0.90 -19.20 13.32
CA GLY A 159 -0.11 -18.19 13.61
C GLY A 159 0.54 -16.88 14.03
N GLU A 160 -0.10 -15.76 13.69
CA GLU A 160 0.23 -14.43 14.15
C GLU A 160 -1.02 -13.72 14.65
N PHE A 161 -0.90 -13.11 15.83
CA PHE A 161 -1.86 -12.15 16.33
C PHE A 161 -1.30 -10.75 16.19
N SER A 162 -2.06 -9.85 15.56
CA SER A 162 -1.67 -8.45 15.51
C SER A 162 -2.76 -7.52 16.04
N VAL A 163 -2.33 -6.42 16.64
CA VAL A 163 -3.20 -5.31 17.03
C VAL A 163 -2.64 -4.04 16.42
N ARG A 164 -3.41 -3.43 15.51
CA ARG A 164 -3.10 -2.14 14.91
C ARG A 164 -4.03 -1.08 15.47
N THR A 165 -3.48 0.05 15.88
CA THR A 165 -4.26 1.20 16.31
C THR A 165 -3.66 2.49 15.76
N GLY A 166 -4.49 3.49 15.51
CA GLY A 166 -4.02 4.77 14.99
C GLY A 166 -5.04 5.88 15.10
N LEU A 167 -4.52 7.10 15.07
CA LEU A 167 -5.29 8.32 14.89
C LEU A 167 -5.07 8.82 13.48
N ARG A 168 -6.16 9.04 12.74
CA ARG A 168 -6.14 9.56 11.38
C ARG A 168 -7.00 10.82 11.29
N TRP A 169 -6.37 11.92 10.97
CA TRP A 169 -7.04 13.16 10.61
C TRP A 169 -7.03 13.29 9.09
N GLY A 170 -8.24 13.17 8.51
CA GLY A 170 -8.42 13.15 7.08
C GLY A 170 -8.46 11.76 6.45
N GLY A 171 -7.85 11.61 5.27
CA GLY A 171 -7.76 10.35 4.54
C GLY A 171 -7.44 10.54 3.06
N ILE A 172 -7.11 9.44 2.40
CA ILE A 172 -6.77 9.37 0.98
C ILE A 172 -7.71 8.37 0.31
N GLU A 173 -8.31 8.75 -0.82
CA GLU A 173 -9.13 7.81 -1.59
C GLU A 173 -8.29 6.70 -2.23
N PRO A 174 -8.82 5.45 -2.32
CA PRO A 174 -8.13 4.31 -2.91
C PRO A 174 -8.14 4.35 -4.45
N THR A 175 -7.70 5.46 -5.01
CA THR A 175 -7.70 5.69 -6.46
C THR A 175 -6.34 6.19 -6.93
N LEU A 176 -5.99 5.88 -8.18
CA LEU A 176 -4.80 6.46 -8.82
C LEU A 176 -4.99 7.98 -8.97
N PHE A 177 -4.04 8.75 -8.47
CA PHE A 177 -3.97 10.21 -8.56
C PHE A 177 -5.23 10.89 -8.04
N PRO A 178 -5.53 10.81 -6.73
CA PRO A 178 -6.67 11.49 -6.13
C PRO A 178 -6.55 13.00 -6.36
N ALA A 179 -7.65 13.65 -6.76
CA ALA A 179 -7.65 15.08 -7.07
C ALA A 179 -7.44 15.93 -5.83
N LEU A 180 -7.97 15.47 -4.72
CA LEU A 180 -7.84 16.09 -3.41
C LEU A 180 -7.72 14.99 -2.36
N ALA A 181 -6.70 15.09 -1.52
CA ALA A 181 -6.55 14.26 -0.33
C ALA A 181 -5.71 15.02 0.69
N MET A 182 -5.99 14.82 1.95
CA MET A 182 -5.16 15.30 3.05
C MET A 182 -5.22 14.27 4.16
N GLU A 183 -4.05 13.83 4.63
CA GLU A 183 -3.96 12.93 5.76
C GLU A 183 -2.85 13.38 6.70
N LEU A 184 -3.12 13.30 7.99
CA LEU A 184 -2.12 13.28 9.04
C LEU A 184 -2.49 12.14 9.98
N SER A 185 -1.60 11.16 10.09
CA SER A 185 -1.89 9.97 10.90
C SER A 185 -0.69 9.48 11.67
N VAL A 186 -0.97 8.80 12.79
CA VAL A 186 0.02 8.11 13.62
C VAL A 186 -0.52 6.73 13.96
N TRP A 187 0.37 5.72 13.94
CA TRP A 187 0.01 4.33 14.02
C TRP A 187 0.95 3.54 14.93
N TYR A 188 0.39 2.53 15.53
CA TYR A 188 1.09 1.47 16.22
C TYR A 188 0.56 0.12 15.76
N GLU A 189 1.45 -0.85 15.57
CA GLU A 189 1.11 -2.24 15.38
C GLU A 189 2.00 -3.12 16.27
N GLY A 190 1.37 -3.96 17.08
CA GLY A 190 2.03 -5.02 17.84
C GLY A 190 1.69 -6.36 17.22
N GLN A 191 2.69 -7.20 17.01
CA GLN A 191 2.57 -8.55 16.47
C GLN A 191 3.06 -9.56 17.50
N LEU A 192 2.35 -10.68 17.62
CA LEU A 192 2.72 -11.82 18.45
C LEU A 192 2.59 -13.10 17.63
N ARG A 193 3.68 -13.84 17.50
CA ARG A 193 3.75 -15.07 16.71
C ARG A 193 3.78 -16.31 17.58
N THR A 194 3.20 -17.39 17.08
CA THR A 194 3.13 -18.67 17.81
C THR A 194 4.42 -19.46 17.72
N ASP A 195 5.32 -19.09 16.80
CA ASP A 195 6.64 -19.71 16.61
C ASP A 195 7.71 -18.64 16.43
N SER A 196 8.85 -18.81 17.08
CA SER A 196 10.03 -17.94 17.07
C SER A 196 11.29 -18.74 16.69
N GLY A 197 11.17 -19.67 15.76
CA GLY A 197 12.26 -20.52 15.30
C GLY A 197 13.28 -19.80 14.43
N THR A 198 14.24 -20.58 13.93
CA THR A 198 15.23 -20.12 12.96
C THR A 198 14.99 -20.75 11.59
N TYR A 199 15.37 -20.05 10.54
CA TYR A 199 15.27 -20.49 9.16
C TYR A 199 16.47 -19.99 8.34
N GLY A 200 16.51 -20.28 7.06
CA GLY A 200 17.59 -19.82 6.19
C GLY A 200 18.66 -20.87 5.95
N ILE A 201 19.88 -20.44 5.63
CA ILE A 201 21.01 -21.36 5.42
C ILE A 201 21.66 -21.65 6.78
N ASN A 202 21.53 -22.89 7.22
CA ASN A 202 21.99 -23.33 8.56
C ASN A 202 21.34 -22.56 9.73
N GLY A 203 20.11 -22.05 9.56
CA GLY A 203 19.41 -21.33 10.62
C GLY A 203 19.98 -19.93 10.90
N ASP A 204 20.51 -19.27 9.88
CA ASP A 204 21.17 -17.96 9.97
C ASP A 204 20.21 -16.79 10.20
N ARG A 205 18.91 -17.06 10.20
CA ARG A 205 17.84 -16.05 10.36
C ARG A 205 16.92 -16.44 11.49
N ALA A 206 16.56 -15.46 12.33
CA ALA A 206 15.60 -15.66 13.40
C ALA A 206 14.24 -15.08 13.03
N VAL A 207 13.21 -15.67 13.59
CA VAL A 207 11.85 -15.12 13.65
C VAL A 207 11.65 -14.59 15.06
N GLU A 208 11.34 -13.33 15.19
CA GLU A 208 11.03 -12.72 16.49
C GLU A 208 9.61 -13.11 16.92
N GLU A 209 9.45 -13.49 18.19
CA GLU A 209 8.15 -13.84 18.77
C GLU A 209 7.23 -12.61 18.81
N GLN A 210 7.80 -11.45 19.11
CA GLN A 210 7.09 -10.19 19.21
C GLN A 210 7.77 -9.11 18.37
N SER A 211 6.96 -8.28 17.73
CA SER A 211 7.47 -7.11 17.01
C SER A 211 6.54 -5.93 17.24
N HIS A 212 7.13 -4.75 17.34
CA HIS A 212 6.39 -3.51 17.54
C HIS A 212 6.78 -2.49 16.48
N LEU A 213 5.80 -2.01 15.73
CA LEU A 213 5.97 -1.04 14.66
C LEU A 213 5.24 0.26 15.00
N PHE A 214 5.90 1.38 14.77
CA PHE A 214 5.34 2.71 14.95
C PHE A 214 5.59 3.52 13.70
N TRP A 215 4.57 4.13 13.13
CA TRP A 215 4.77 5.03 11.98
C TRP A 215 3.83 6.21 12.01
N ALA A 216 4.20 7.24 11.29
CA ALA A 216 3.40 8.43 11.06
C ALA A 216 3.41 8.78 9.58
N GLU A 217 2.32 9.32 9.09
CA GLU A 217 2.19 9.80 7.72
C GLU A 217 1.58 11.20 7.69
N ALA A 218 2.13 12.02 6.78
CA ALA A 218 1.53 13.28 6.37
C ALA A 218 1.44 13.28 4.84
N ALA A 219 0.24 13.44 4.29
CA ALA A 219 0.03 13.44 2.85
C ALA A 219 -0.91 14.58 2.43
N LEU A 220 -0.62 15.16 1.27
CA LEU A 220 -1.44 16.18 0.64
C LEU A 220 -1.47 15.95 -0.87
N SER A 221 -2.66 15.82 -1.44
CA SER A 221 -2.91 15.91 -2.88
C SER A 221 -3.79 17.11 -3.17
N TYR A 222 -3.40 17.91 -4.15
CA TYR A 222 -4.17 19.07 -4.54
C TYR A 222 -4.11 19.33 -6.04
N THR A 223 -5.28 19.47 -6.65
CA THR A 223 -5.41 19.83 -8.06
C THR A 223 -5.80 21.29 -8.19
N LEU A 224 -4.98 22.08 -8.88
CA LEU A 224 -5.24 23.48 -9.16
C LEU A 224 -6.49 23.62 -10.04
N PRO A 225 -7.54 24.36 -9.63
CA PRO A 225 -8.81 24.39 -10.35
C PRO A 225 -8.72 24.93 -11.80
N LYS A 226 -7.86 25.90 -12.05
CA LYS A 226 -7.72 26.51 -13.38
C LYS A 226 -6.81 25.74 -14.34
N SER A 227 -5.67 25.30 -13.86
CA SER A 227 -4.64 24.64 -14.69
C SER A 227 -4.74 23.11 -14.68
N GLN A 228 -5.51 22.57 -13.72
CA GLN A 228 -5.67 21.12 -13.49
C GLN A 228 -4.34 20.38 -13.26
N GLN A 229 -3.31 21.12 -12.86
CA GLN A 229 -2.07 20.55 -12.38
C GLN A 229 -2.32 19.93 -11.01
N ASN A 230 -1.85 18.71 -10.80
CA ASN A 230 -1.96 18.04 -9.51
C ASN A 230 -0.60 17.92 -8.85
N PHE A 231 -0.54 18.26 -7.59
CA PHE A 231 0.60 18.08 -6.70
C PHE A 231 0.24 17.06 -5.63
N TYR A 232 1.09 16.09 -5.44
CA TYR A 232 0.96 15.14 -4.36
C TYR A 232 2.29 15.05 -3.62
N VAL A 233 2.25 15.23 -2.32
CA VAL A 233 3.40 15.04 -1.43
C VAL A 233 3.00 14.11 -0.28
N ARG A 234 3.96 13.27 0.12
CA ARG A 234 3.81 12.34 1.23
C ARG A 234 5.12 12.28 2.01
N LEU A 235 5.03 12.38 3.32
CA LEU A 235 6.11 12.12 4.25
C LEU A 235 5.68 10.98 5.17
N THR A 236 6.45 9.91 5.18
CA THR A 236 6.21 8.76 6.06
C THR A 236 7.47 8.52 6.88
N ALA A 237 7.32 8.33 8.18
CA ALA A 237 8.43 7.98 9.07
C ALA A 237 8.01 6.81 9.94
N GLY A 238 8.92 5.87 10.18
CA GLY A 238 8.65 4.69 11.00
C GLY A 238 9.85 4.26 11.82
N THR A 239 9.56 3.58 12.92
CA THR A 239 10.54 2.90 13.78
C THR A 239 9.95 1.59 14.28
N SER A 240 10.79 0.60 14.50
CA SER A 240 10.38 -0.70 15.02
C SER A 240 11.28 -1.16 16.15
N VAL A 241 10.72 -2.03 16.98
CA VAL A 241 11.42 -2.74 18.06
C VAL A 241 11.22 -4.23 17.80
N ASP A 242 12.28 -5.01 17.94
CA ASP A 242 12.30 -6.46 17.71
C ASP A 242 11.75 -6.85 16.33
N ALA A 243 12.10 -6.06 15.30
CA ALA A 243 11.74 -6.37 13.92
C ALA A 243 12.69 -7.39 13.30
N ASP A 244 12.11 -8.33 12.56
CA ASP A 244 12.78 -9.31 11.73
C ASP A 244 12.45 -9.08 10.23
N ARG A 245 12.84 -10.01 9.36
CA ARG A 245 12.58 -9.92 7.92
C ARG A 245 11.09 -9.92 7.55
N PHE A 246 10.20 -10.44 8.42
CA PHE A 246 8.77 -10.47 8.16
C PHE A 246 8.05 -9.20 8.60
N SER A 247 8.59 -8.51 9.63
CA SER A 247 8.01 -7.30 10.19
C SER A 247 8.75 -6.01 9.82
N ALA A 248 9.93 -6.10 9.19
CA ALA A 248 10.68 -4.92 8.75
C ALA A 248 9.89 -4.05 7.75
N TYR A 249 10.09 -2.74 7.82
CA TYR A 249 9.62 -1.85 6.77
C TYR A 249 10.36 -2.11 5.46
N ARG A 250 9.62 -2.37 4.39
CA ARG A 250 10.20 -2.70 3.09
C ARG A 250 9.92 -1.60 2.06
N LEU A 251 10.97 -0.86 1.68
CA LEU A 251 10.89 0.23 0.72
C LEU A 251 11.35 -0.24 -0.65
N GLY A 252 10.76 0.30 -1.70
CA GLY A 252 11.19 0.06 -3.08
C GLY A 252 10.06 -0.01 -4.09
N GLY A 253 10.40 0.13 -5.37
CA GLY A 253 9.46 0.12 -6.48
C GLY A 253 8.50 1.31 -6.50
N TYR A 254 7.66 1.40 -7.53
CA TYR A 254 6.61 2.41 -7.62
C TYR A 254 5.26 1.74 -7.90
N LEU A 255 4.60 1.26 -6.84
CA LEU A 255 3.30 0.60 -6.88
C LEU A 255 2.35 1.26 -5.84
N PRO A 256 1.77 2.43 -6.15
CA PRO A 256 1.10 3.29 -5.16
C PRO A 256 -0.16 2.71 -4.52
N LEU A 257 -0.77 1.66 -5.09
CA LEU A 257 -1.97 1.01 -4.56
C LEU A 257 -1.71 -0.42 -4.06
N VAL A 258 -0.45 -0.81 -3.89
CA VAL A 258 -0.09 -2.15 -3.42
C VAL A 258 -0.35 -2.33 -1.92
N ALA A 259 -0.43 -1.25 -1.17
CA ALA A 259 -0.67 -1.24 0.27
C ALA A 259 -1.34 0.07 0.68
N GLU A 260 -1.88 0.13 1.90
CA GLU A 260 -2.43 1.35 2.50
C GLU A 260 -1.34 2.41 2.68
N PHE A 261 -0.15 2.01 3.12
CA PHE A 261 1.02 2.87 3.31
C PHE A 261 2.16 2.42 2.38
N PRO A 262 2.11 2.73 1.07
CA PRO A 262 3.11 2.29 0.12
C PRO A 262 4.43 3.04 0.35
N LEU A 263 5.50 2.31 0.63
CA LEU A 263 6.85 2.85 0.82
C LEU A 263 7.62 2.89 -0.51
N SER A 264 7.12 3.69 -1.45
CA SER A 264 7.61 3.73 -2.83
C SER A 264 8.95 4.43 -2.95
N LEU A 265 9.90 3.77 -3.64
CA LEU A 265 11.21 4.31 -3.98
C LEU A 265 11.49 3.99 -5.47
N PRO A 266 11.24 4.93 -6.39
CA PRO A 266 11.34 4.71 -7.84
C PRO A 266 12.75 4.31 -8.28
N GLY A 267 12.86 3.36 -9.22
CA GLY A 267 14.15 2.84 -9.74
C GLY A 267 14.77 1.71 -8.90
N TYR A 268 14.20 1.41 -7.74
CA TYR A 268 14.57 0.26 -6.90
C TYR A 268 13.69 -0.96 -7.23
N TYR A 269 14.15 -2.16 -6.89
CA TYR A 269 13.26 -3.33 -6.90
C TYR A 269 12.13 -3.13 -5.89
N PHE A 270 10.98 -3.73 -6.15
CA PHE A 270 9.90 -3.72 -5.20
C PHE A 270 10.33 -4.38 -3.88
N GLN A 271 10.17 -3.68 -2.77
CA GLN A 271 10.57 -4.15 -1.43
C GLN A 271 12.09 -4.45 -1.30
N GLU A 272 12.94 -3.74 -2.01
CA GLU A 272 14.38 -3.96 -2.01
C GLU A 272 15.05 -3.67 -0.66
N ILE A 273 14.58 -2.66 0.05
CA ILE A 273 15.23 -2.13 1.25
C ILE A 273 14.46 -2.58 2.49
N SER A 274 15.12 -3.34 3.35
CA SER A 274 14.59 -3.75 4.66
C SER A 274 15.12 -2.81 5.74
N ALA A 275 14.23 -2.03 6.36
CA ALA A 275 14.58 -1.03 7.36
C ALA A 275 13.87 -1.28 8.69
N ARG A 276 14.58 -1.06 9.80
CA ARG A 276 13.98 -0.97 11.14
C ARG A 276 13.52 0.45 11.47
N GLN A 277 14.16 1.46 10.87
CA GLN A 277 13.75 2.86 10.99
C GLN A 277 13.93 3.56 9.65
N PHE A 278 13.03 4.46 9.34
CA PHE A 278 13.13 5.24 8.10
C PHE A 278 12.41 6.58 8.20
N VAL A 279 12.81 7.49 7.33
CA VAL A 279 12.04 8.67 6.92
C VAL A 279 12.01 8.67 5.40
N LEU A 280 10.83 8.68 4.80
CA LEU A 280 10.62 8.66 3.36
C LEU A 280 9.78 9.86 2.93
N PHE A 281 10.30 10.64 1.99
CA PHE A 281 9.58 11.70 1.31
C PHE A 281 9.29 11.30 -0.13
N ASN A 282 8.03 11.44 -0.55
CA ASN A 282 7.60 11.26 -1.93
C ASN A 282 6.93 12.53 -2.44
N ALA A 283 7.22 12.90 -3.67
CA ALA A 283 6.59 14.00 -4.37
C ALA A 283 6.19 13.57 -5.79
N ASN A 284 4.97 13.88 -6.18
CA ASN A 284 4.46 13.64 -7.53
C ASN A 284 3.85 14.92 -8.09
N TYR A 285 4.03 15.15 -9.37
CA TYR A 285 3.46 16.27 -10.08
C TYR A 285 2.88 15.81 -11.40
N LEU A 286 1.63 16.18 -11.67
CA LEU A 286 0.98 15.93 -12.97
C LEU A 286 0.73 17.25 -13.68
N LEU A 287 1.26 17.37 -14.89
CA LEU A 287 1.11 18.52 -15.78
C LEU A 287 0.22 18.12 -16.97
N PRO A 288 -0.98 18.69 -17.12
CA PRO A 288 -1.78 18.50 -18.30
C PRO A 288 -1.08 19.05 -19.56
N LEU A 289 -0.99 18.23 -20.60
CA LEU A 289 -0.34 18.56 -21.88
C LEU A 289 -1.33 19.12 -22.90
N ASP A 290 -2.63 18.90 -22.71
CA ASP A 290 -3.68 19.33 -23.61
C ASP A 290 -4.85 19.99 -22.86
N LYS A 291 -5.63 20.83 -23.54
CA LYS A 291 -6.79 21.51 -22.98
C LYS A 291 -7.92 20.56 -22.53
N SER A 292 -7.98 19.38 -23.11
CA SER A 292 -8.94 18.33 -22.73
C SER A 292 -8.50 17.52 -21.53
N GLN A 293 -7.28 17.76 -21.02
CA GLN A 293 -6.67 17.10 -19.84
C GLN A 293 -6.57 15.57 -19.98
N ARG A 294 -6.59 15.09 -21.19
CA ARG A 294 -6.48 13.64 -21.48
C ARG A 294 -5.05 13.15 -21.33
N TRP A 295 -4.10 13.96 -21.77
CA TRP A 295 -2.69 13.64 -21.71
C TRP A 295 -2.02 14.47 -20.62
N ASN A 296 -1.30 13.80 -19.73
CA ASN A 296 -0.58 14.45 -18.65
C ASN A 296 0.85 13.92 -18.62
N LEU A 297 1.78 14.81 -18.35
CA LEU A 297 3.14 14.44 -17.97
C LEU A 297 3.18 14.26 -16.45
N GLY A 298 3.57 13.08 -15.99
CA GLY A 298 3.84 12.80 -14.59
C GLY A 298 5.34 12.92 -14.30
N VAL A 299 5.69 13.50 -13.17
CA VAL A 299 7.04 13.47 -12.61
C VAL A 299 6.95 13.04 -11.16
N ASN A 300 7.84 12.16 -10.72
CA ASN A 300 7.92 11.73 -9.34
C ASN A 300 9.36 11.79 -8.83
N ALA A 301 9.51 12.03 -7.54
CA ALA A 301 10.79 12.00 -6.85
C ALA A 301 10.58 11.46 -5.43
N SER A 302 11.52 10.65 -4.98
CA SER A 302 11.52 10.12 -3.63
C SER A 302 12.91 10.20 -3.03
N SER A 303 12.96 10.44 -1.71
CA SER A 303 14.20 10.37 -0.94
C SER A 303 13.93 9.74 0.41
N ALA A 304 14.75 8.78 0.80
CA ALA A 304 14.64 8.09 2.07
C ALA A 304 15.96 8.17 2.85
N PHE A 305 15.85 8.33 4.16
CA PHE A 305 16.93 8.03 5.10
C PHE A 305 16.54 6.77 5.87
N VAL A 306 17.40 5.76 5.89
CA VAL A 306 17.09 4.45 6.47
C VAL A 306 18.14 4.02 7.49
N ASP A 307 17.68 3.34 8.53
CA ASP A 307 18.47 2.49 9.39
C ASP A 307 18.06 1.04 9.08
N TYR A 308 18.97 0.28 8.51
CA TYR A 308 18.70 -1.03 7.97
C TYR A 308 18.37 -2.06 9.05
N LEU A 309 17.63 -3.09 8.67
CA LEU A 309 17.56 -4.31 9.45
C LEU A 309 18.96 -4.93 9.54
N PRO A 310 19.39 -5.43 10.71
CA PRO A 310 20.69 -6.07 10.85
C PRO A 310 20.90 -7.22 9.84
N GLY A 311 22.02 -7.16 9.10
CA GLY A 311 22.34 -8.10 8.02
C GLY A 311 21.79 -7.71 6.63
N GLU A 312 21.05 -6.59 6.52
CA GLU A 312 20.51 -6.07 5.27
C GLU A 312 21.17 -4.74 4.85
N GLU A 313 22.30 -4.39 5.49
CA GLU A 313 22.93 -3.09 5.29
C GLU A 313 23.45 -2.93 3.86
N GLN A 314 23.27 -1.73 3.33
CA GLN A 314 23.81 -1.32 2.05
C GLN A 314 24.75 -0.12 2.23
N PRO A 315 25.68 0.14 1.30
CA PRO A 315 26.53 1.33 1.34
C PRO A 315 25.72 2.63 1.30
N GLY A 316 25.68 3.32 2.42
CA GLY A 316 24.97 4.59 2.60
C GLY A 316 23.53 4.44 3.11
N ASN A 317 23.08 5.44 3.86
CA ASN A 317 21.75 5.46 4.49
C ASN A 317 20.76 6.38 3.74
N TRP A 318 21.24 7.20 2.79
CA TRP A 318 20.43 8.03 1.92
C TRP A 318 20.20 7.32 0.60
N LEU A 319 18.91 7.20 0.24
CA LEU A 319 18.43 6.52 -0.95
C LEU A 319 17.49 7.46 -1.69
N SER A 320 17.75 7.68 -2.97
CA SER A 320 16.94 8.60 -3.77
C SER A 320 16.58 7.99 -5.11
N GLY A 321 15.41 8.37 -5.61
CA GLY A 321 14.95 7.96 -6.92
C GLY A 321 14.09 9.05 -7.56
N VAL A 322 14.13 9.12 -8.87
CA VAL A 322 13.34 10.04 -9.68
C VAL A 322 12.67 9.27 -10.81
N GLY A 323 11.54 9.76 -11.25
CA GLY A 323 10.84 9.13 -12.35
C GLY A 323 9.88 10.08 -13.04
N GLY A 324 9.25 9.58 -14.07
CA GLY A 324 8.20 10.28 -14.75
C GLY A 324 7.62 9.47 -15.91
N GLY A 325 6.47 9.91 -16.41
CA GLY A 325 5.78 9.15 -17.43
C GLY A 325 4.63 9.91 -18.04
N ILE A 326 3.94 9.24 -18.93
CA ILE A 326 2.76 9.77 -19.60
C ILE A 326 1.52 9.09 -19.04
N LEU A 327 0.63 9.91 -18.50
CA LEU A 327 -0.69 9.48 -18.06
C LEU A 327 -1.74 9.88 -19.11
N TYR A 328 -2.47 8.88 -19.60
CA TYR A 328 -3.69 9.10 -20.36
C TYR A 328 -4.92 8.95 -19.44
N ARG A 329 -5.86 9.88 -19.55
CA ARG A 329 -7.17 9.86 -18.90
C ARG A 329 -8.28 9.84 -19.95
N ALA A 330 -9.14 8.87 -19.90
CA ALA A 330 -10.34 8.85 -20.74
C ALA A 330 -11.36 9.91 -20.28
N PRO A 331 -12.30 10.32 -21.15
CA PRO A 331 -13.38 11.22 -20.76
C PRO A 331 -14.09 10.73 -19.49
N SER A 332 -14.50 11.67 -18.62
CA SER A 332 -15.13 11.40 -17.31
C SER A 332 -14.24 10.60 -16.36
N ASP A 333 -12.94 10.53 -16.62
CA ASP A 333 -11.96 9.86 -15.77
C ASP A 333 -12.24 8.35 -15.53
N ARG A 334 -13.02 7.75 -16.46
CA ARG A 334 -13.45 6.34 -16.38
C ARG A 334 -12.33 5.33 -16.55
N PHE A 335 -11.24 5.76 -17.19
CA PHE A 335 -10.06 4.95 -17.42
C PHE A 335 -8.81 5.83 -17.33
N LYS A 336 -7.81 5.33 -16.61
CA LYS A 336 -6.49 5.95 -16.47
C LYS A 336 -5.44 4.91 -16.79
N ILE A 337 -4.43 5.27 -17.56
CA ILE A 337 -3.24 4.45 -17.75
C ILE A 337 -2.01 5.36 -17.75
N MET A 338 -1.01 4.99 -16.98
CA MET A 338 0.29 5.65 -16.93
C MET A 338 1.37 4.66 -17.33
N LEU A 339 2.23 5.08 -18.21
CA LEU A 339 3.51 4.44 -18.48
C LEU A 339 4.59 5.31 -17.90
N ASP A 340 5.41 4.76 -17.02
CA ASP A 340 6.46 5.47 -16.33
C ASP A 340 7.83 4.81 -16.50
N TYR A 341 8.84 5.64 -16.34
CA TYR A 341 10.24 5.26 -16.26
C TYR A 341 10.83 5.92 -15.03
N ALA A 342 11.68 5.20 -14.32
CA ALA A 342 12.31 5.73 -13.13
C ALA A 342 13.80 5.34 -13.04
N TYR A 343 14.55 6.18 -12.32
CA TYR A 343 15.96 5.99 -12.06
C TYR A 343 16.24 6.10 -10.56
N GLY A 344 16.71 5.00 -9.96
CA GLY A 344 17.18 4.94 -8.57
C GLY A 344 18.61 5.43 -8.50
N ILE A 345 18.80 6.65 -8.01
CA ILE A 345 20.11 7.35 -8.02
C ILE A 345 21.14 6.58 -7.20
N ASP A 346 20.75 6.09 -6.03
CA ASP A 346 21.62 5.40 -5.09
C ASP A 346 21.43 3.87 -5.11
N ALA A 347 20.54 3.36 -5.96
CA ALA A 347 20.30 1.93 -6.09
C ALA A 347 21.58 1.21 -6.52
N ILE A 348 21.89 0.08 -5.88
CA ILE A 348 23.09 -0.67 -6.16
C ILE A 348 22.77 -1.79 -7.14
N ARG A 349 23.60 -1.96 -8.15
CA ARG A 349 23.54 -3.07 -9.12
C ARG A 349 24.96 -3.58 -9.41
N SER A 350 25.08 -4.66 -10.15
CA SER A 350 26.36 -5.28 -10.50
C SER A 350 27.37 -4.33 -11.16
N HIS A 351 26.90 -3.29 -11.83
CA HIS A 351 27.72 -2.28 -12.50
C HIS A 351 28.03 -1.04 -11.65
N GLY A 352 27.53 -0.97 -10.40
CA GLY A 352 27.72 0.15 -9.48
C GLY A 352 26.42 0.79 -9.03
N ARG A 353 26.44 2.10 -8.78
CA ARG A 353 25.24 2.87 -8.41
C ARG A 353 24.45 3.30 -9.63
N GLY A 354 23.15 3.37 -9.46
CA GLY A 354 22.18 3.74 -10.47
C GLY A 354 21.44 2.53 -11.02
N ALA A 355 20.11 2.63 -11.10
CA ALA A 355 19.28 1.56 -11.65
C ALA A 355 18.04 2.14 -12.34
N ASN A 356 17.62 1.48 -13.41
CA ASN A 356 16.46 1.89 -14.18
C ASN A 356 15.29 0.93 -13.95
N SER A 357 14.08 1.49 -13.95
CA SER A 357 12.85 0.70 -13.95
C SER A 357 11.82 1.30 -14.89
N ILE A 358 10.91 0.44 -15.37
CA ILE A 358 9.74 0.83 -16.14
C ILE A 358 8.50 0.38 -15.40
N GLY A 359 7.40 1.13 -15.52
CA GLY A 359 6.17 0.84 -14.82
C GLY A 359 4.94 1.06 -15.69
N VAL A 360 3.87 0.36 -15.31
CA VAL A 360 2.52 0.54 -15.85
C VAL A 360 1.56 0.62 -14.68
N LEU A 361 0.77 1.68 -14.62
CA LEU A 361 -0.33 1.82 -13.68
C LEU A 361 -1.62 2.00 -14.46
N MET A 362 -2.67 1.27 -14.10
CA MET A 362 -3.96 1.35 -14.77
C MET A 362 -5.09 1.33 -13.74
N GLN A 363 -6.11 2.12 -13.99
CA GLN A 363 -7.37 2.06 -13.26
C GLN A 363 -8.54 2.21 -14.23
N TRP A 364 -9.52 1.33 -14.10
CA TRP A 364 -10.79 1.40 -14.81
C TRP A 364 -11.92 1.52 -13.80
N ASP A 365 -12.67 2.61 -13.89
CA ASP A 365 -13.85 2.89 -13.09
C ASP A 365 -15.09 2.38 -13.86
N LEU A 366 -15.64 1.27 -13.40
CA LEU A 366 -16.75 0.60 -14.05
C LEU A 366 -18.07 1.35 -13.82
N GLU A 367 -18.23 2.04 -12.69
CA GLU A 367 -19.42 2.85 -12.40
C GLU A 367 -19.53 4.00 -13.41
N LYS A 368 -18.45 4.75 -13.62
CA LYS A 368 -18.40 5.82 -14.63
C LYS A 368 -18.55 5.29 -16.06
N THR A 369 -18.09 4.07 -16.31
CA THR A 369 -18.22 3.43 -17.64
C THR A 369 -19.66 3.05 -17.97
N ARG A 370 -20.43 2.61 -16.98
CA ARG A 370 -21.84 2.24 -17.14
C ARG A 370 -22.76 3.46 -17.32
N GLY A 371 -22.22 4.67 -17.26
CA GLY A 371 -23.01 5.91 -17.38
C GLY A 371 -23.88 6.16 -16.17
N GLY A 372 -23.63 5.48 -15.08
CA GLY A 372 -24.21 5.78 -13.79
C GLY A 372 -23.69 7.15 -13.34
N GLU A 373 -24.59 8.09 -13.07
CA GLU A 373 -24.25 9.18 -12.18
C GLU A 373 -24.00 8.54 -10.82
N GLY A 374 -22.81 7.99 -10.63
CA GLY A 374 -22.38 7.26 -9.44
C GLY A 374 -22.24 8.17 -8.23
N PHE A 375 -23.32 8.83 -7.90
CA PHE A 375 -23.45 9.65 -6.71
C PHE A 375 -24.81 9.37 -6.07
N HIS A 376 -24.88 8.27 -5.30
CA HIS A 376 -25.97 8.15 -4.34
C HIS A 376 -25.61 8.94 -3.10
N PRO A 377 -26.36 10.03 -2.81
CA PRO A 377 -26.06 10.92 -1.70
C PRO A 377 -26.53 10.37 -0.35
N ALA A 378 -26.34 9.07 -0.08
CA ALA A 378 -26.79 8.50 1.19
C ALA A 378 -26.09 9.15 2.41
N HIS A 379 -24.86 9.63 2.26
CA HIS A 379 -24.14 10.41 3.27
C HIS A 379 -23.24 11.47 2.63
N PRO A 380 -23.80 12.53 2.04
CA PRO A 380 -23.03 13.55 1.32
C PRO A 380 -22.05 14.31 2.21
N ASP A 381 -22.24 14.30 3.52
CA ASP A 381 -21.56 15.21 4.43
C ASP A 381 -20.18 14.73 4.90
N ARG A 382 -19.89 13.44 4.86
CA ARG A 382 -18.60 12.91 5.33
C ARG A 382 -17.41 13.20 4.40
N TRP A 383 -17.63 13.25 3.08
CA TRP A 383 -16.56 13.43 2.09
C TRP A 383 -16.63 14.75 1.29
N ARG A 384 -17.78 15.40 1.23
CA ARG A 384 -17.92 16.72 0.62
C ARG A 384 -17.18 17.83 1.37
N GLY A 385 -16.88 17.63 2.65
CA GLY A 385 -16.11 18.56 3.45
C GLY A 385 -14.74 18.96 2.88
N TRP A 386 -14.13 18.09 2.07
CA TRP A 386 -12.83 18.32 1.46
C TRP A 386 -12.83 19.37 0.35
N GLN A 387 -13.87 19.41 -0.47
CA GLN A 387 -13.98 20.36 -1.57
C GLN A 387 -14.16 21.81 -1.06
N TRP A 388 -14.66 21.98 0.16
CA TRP A 388 -14.89 23.29 0.77
C TRP A 388 -13.68 23.88 1.48
N LEU A 389 -12.69 23.11 1.81
CA LEU A 389 -11.49 23.56 2.53
C LEU A 389 -10.60 24.47 1.71
N LEU A 390 -10.65 24.37 0.39
CA LEU A 390 -9.70 25.00 -0.51
C LEU A 390 -10.33 26.04 -1.44
N GLY A 391 -11.59 26.41 -1.20
CA GLY A 391 -12.29 27.53 -1.84
C GLY A 391 -12.72 27.24 -3.29
N ASP A 392 -13.91 27.69 -3.64
CA ASP A 392 -14.38 27.82 -5.03
C ASP A 392 -13.44 28.70 -5.91
#